data_b5049b6cd9854b8385ce1403821338c3
#
_entry.id   b5049b6cd9854b8385ce1403821338c3
#
_cell.length_a   1.000
_cell.length_b   1.000
_cell.length_c   1.000
_cell.angle_alpha   90.00
_cell.angle_beta   90.00
_cell.angle_gamma   90.00
#
_symmetry.space_group_name_H-M   'P 1'
#
loop_
_entity.id
_entity.type
_entity.pdbx_description
1 polymer ?
#
loop_
_entity_poly.entity_id
_entity_poly.type
_entity_poly.pdbx_seq_one_letter_code
_entity_poly.pdbx_strand_id
1 'polypeptide(L)'
;RFFVRKSKMDSRDLLRLIGKNKDTKQFWKKFLGKDILDELLKYPELLSMQDAKRAKVTKEEKEFFVKCIFSVSTENGFKFEREERVFDSFYEKLGQYVKIILKQKLIVAIEERMIDSLVKQIVQRVFWIPFRCLIADMHEKKDDGQLNGHSSAEEYDDYVSKHLLNERECREFLKKYSVMTDLLIRKTRDYIHYVNEILQCFYQDREAISKEFHIEQNAMDITKISFNQDEEHFPGRMVVQVSLKGGEIIYYKPHSLLLAEQYQKIENWLWEQMGLEKSRH
;
A
#
# COMPACT_ATOMS: atom_id res chain seq x y z
N ARG A 1 20.41 8.49 8.11
CA ARG A 1 20.19 9.13 9.45
C ARG A 1 18.68 9.24 9.67
N PHE A 2 18.12 8.25 10.37
CA PHE A 2 16.71 8.33 10.78
C PHE A 2 16.66 8.95 12.18
N PHE A 3 16.14 10.19 12.28
CA PHE A 3 15.74 10.77 13.56
C PHE A 3 14.27 10.42 13.82
N VAL A 4 14.04 9.49 14.73
CA VAL A 4 12.72 9.32 15.34
C VAL A 4 12.53 10.49 16.31
N ARG A 5 11.77 11.51 15.91
CA ARG A 5 11.26 12.51 16.87
C ARG A 5 10.23 11.81 17.75
N LYS A 6 10.63 11.53 18.99
CA LYS A 6 9.71 11.12 20.06
C LYS A 6 8.74 12.28 20.34
N SER A 7 7.53 12.23 19.78
CA SER A 7 6.43 13.03 20.31
C SER A 7 5.84 12.24 21.48
N LYS A 8 5.95 12.78 22.70
CA LYS A 8 5.25 12.23 23.86
C LYS A 8 3.75 12.46 23.65
N MET A 9 3.00 11.41 23.34
CA MET A 9 1.54 11.44 23.34
C MET A 9 1.06 11.17 24.76
N ASP A 10 0.25 12.07 25.32
CA ASP A 10 -0.40 11.89 26.61
C ASP A 10 -1.51 10.84 26.50
N SER A 11 -1.74 10.07 27.56
CA SER A 11 -2.85 9.12 27.67
C SER A 11 -4.24 9.74 27.37
N ARG A 12 -4.36 11.08 27.56
CA ARG A 12 -5.54 11.86 27.18
C ARG A 12 -5.73 11.98 25.67
N ASP A 13 -4.64 12.06 24.90
CA ASP A 13 -4.68 12.13 23.44
C ASP A 13 -5.05 10.77 22.83
N LEU A 14 -4.63 9.69 23.45
CA LEU A 14 -5.02 8.33 23.09
C LEU A 14 -6.53 8.10 23.28
N LEU A 15 -7.08 8.62 24.41
CA LEU A 15 -8.51 8.56 24.67
C LEU A 15 -9.33 9.40 23.69
N ARG A 16 -8.75 10.48 23.12
CA ARG A 16 -9.36 11.26 22.03
C ARG A 16 -9.36 10.50 20.70
N LEU A 17 -8.36 9.67 20.43
CA LEU A 17 -8.24 8.84 19.22
C LEU A 17 -9.20 7.64 19.26
N ILE A 18 -9.36 7.00 20.42
CA ILE A 18 -10.29 5.89 20.63
C ILE A 18 -11.75 6.40 20.67
N GLY A 19 -11.95 7.70 20.69
CA GLY A 19 -13.24 8.38 20.67
C GLY A 19 -13.73 8.77 22.06
N LYS A 20 -14.32 9.97 22.16
CA LYS A 20 -14.98 10.47 23.37
C LYS A 20 -16.25 9.69 23.75
N ASN A 21 -16.66 8.75 22.88
CA ASN A 21 -17.89 8.02 23.04
C ASN A 21 -17.66 6.78 23.93
N LYS A 22 -18.46 6.64 24.99
CA LYS A 22 -18.45 5.47 25.89
C LYS A 22 -18.58 4.14 25.13
N ASP A 23 -19.31 4.14 24.03
CA ASP A 23 -19.57 2.97 23.20
C ASP A 23 -18.30 2.47 22.49
N THR A 24 -17.43 3.38 22.02
CA THR A 24 -16.15 3.01 21.36
C THR A 24 -15.18 2.36 22.36
N LYS A 25 -15.10 2.89 23.58
CA LYS A 25 -14.27 2.29 24.63
C LYS A 25 -14.79 0.90 25.06
N GLN A 26 -16.11 0.76 25.10
CA GLN A 26 -16.77 -0.50 25.44
C GLN A 26 -16.59 -1.54 24.33
N PHE A 27 -16.65 -1.11 23.06
CA PHE A 27 -16.33 -1.93 21.90
C PHE A 27 -14.89 -2.48 21.99
N TRP A 28 -13.90 -1.60 22.19
CA TRP A 28 -12.49 -2.02 22.27
C TRP A 28 -12.21 -2.91 23.48
N LYS A 29 -12.85 -2.66 24.63
CA LYS A 29 -12.79 -3.56 25.79
C LYS A 29 -13.34 -4.95 25.50
N LYS A 30 -14.42 -5.02 24.72
CA LYS A 30 -15.04 -6.29 24.32
C LYS A 30 -14.19 -7.04 23.30
N PHE A 31 -13.55 -6.30 22.39
CA PHE A 31 -12.77 -6.89 21.30
C PHE A 31 -11.35 -7.32 21.72
N LEU A 32 -10.65 -6.49 22.49
CA LEU A 32 -9.26 -6.74 22.91
C LEU A 32 -9.17 -7.38 24.32
N GLY A 33 -10.24 -7.32 25.11
CA GLY A 33 -10.19 -7.59 26.55
C GLY A 33 -9.72 -6.36 27.34
N LYS A 34 -10.12 -6.32 28.62
CA LYS A 34 -9.83 -5.17 29.49
C LYS A 34 -8.32 -5.01 29.71
N ASP A 35 -7.64 -6.11 29.95
CA ASP A 35 -6.22 -6.12 30.33
C ASP A 35 -5.31 -5.70 29.18
N ILE A 36 -5.62 -6.15 27.95
CA ILE A 36 -4.87 -5.74 26.74
C ILE A 36 -5.07 -4.26 26.43
N LEU A 37 -6.31 -3.76 26.55
CA LEU A 37 -6.58 -2.34 26.32
C LEU A 37 -5.88 -1.47 27.37
N ASP A 38 -5.94 -1.84 28.65
CA ASP A 38 -5.31 -1.10 29.74
C ASP A 38 -3.76 -1.15 29.60
N GLU A 39 -3.21 -2.25 29.08
CA GLU A 39 -1.77 -2.38 28.78
C GLU A 39 -1.36 -1.50 27.59
N LEU A 40 -2.10 -1.52 26.47
CA LEU A 40 -1.87 -0.67 25.31
C LEU A 40 -1.95 0.83 25.66
N LEU A 41 -2.82 1.20 26.60
CA LEU A 41 -2.96 2.57 27.08
C LEU A 41 -1.74 3.06 27.90
N LYS A 42 -0.87 2.16 28.38
CA LYS A 42 0.39 2.51 29.08
C LYS A 42 1.52 2.89 28.09
N TYR A 43 1.39 2.49 26.82
CA TYR A 43 2.41 2.72 25.78
C TYR A 43 1.89 3.64 24.66
N PRO A 44 1.61 4.91 24.95
CA PRO A 44 1.07 5.86 23.99
C PRO A 44 2.00 6.12 22.79
N GLU A 45 3.29 5.76 22.90
CA GLU A 45 4.28 5.83 21.84
C GLU A 45 4.03 4.83 20.70
N LEU A 46 3.25 3.78 20.91
CA LEU A 46 2.89 2.81 19.87
C LEU A 46 1.86 3.37 18.89
N LEU A 47 1.18 4.46 19.24
CA LEU A 47 0.17 5.12 18.42
C LEU A 47 0.61 6.56 18.12
N SER A 48 1.28 6.77 16.98
CA SER A 48 1.67 8.12 16.60
C SER A 48 0.48 8.92 16.07
N MET A 49 0.25 10.13 16.61
CA MET A 49 -0.80 11.04 16.11
C MET A 49 -0.55 11.47 14.65
N GLN A 50 0.69 11.41 14.17
CA GLN A 50 1.02 11.74 12.78
C GLN A 50 0.44 10.69 11.83
N ASP A 51 0.47 9.42 12.20
CA ASP A 51 -0.10 8.33 11.40
C ASP A 51 -1.62 8.41 11.37
N ALA A 52 -2.25 8.76 12.50
CA ALA A 52 -3.71 8.97 12.55
C ALA A 52 -4.17 10.17 11.72
N LYS A 53 -3.41 11.28 11.69
CA LYS A 53 -3.71 12.46 10.85
C LYS A 53 -3.46 12.18 9.37
N ARG A 54 -2.40 11.45 9.01
CA ARG A 54 -2.10 11.03 7.65
C ARG A 54 -3.11 10.01 7.11
N ALA A 55 -3.73 9.24 8.00
CA ALA A 55 -4.68 8.19 7.62
C ALA A 55 -6.04 8.71 7.15
N LYS A 56 -6.42 9.96 7.48
CA LYS A 56 -7.74 10.49 7.10
C LYS A 56 -7.76 10.88 5.63
N VAL A 57 -8.69 10.28 4.88
CA VAL A 57 -8.96 10.65 3.49
C VAL A 57 -9.81 11.91 3.48
N THR A 58 -9.40 12.92 2.71
CA THR A 58 -10.14 14.17 2.59
C THR A 58 -11.31 14.05 1.62
N LYS A 59 -12.23 15.01 1.66
CA LYS A 59 -13.35 15.06 0.71
C LYS A 59 -12.84 15.25 -0.71
N GLU A 60 -11.85 16.10 -0.88
CA GLU A 60 -11.19 16.39 -2.17
C GLU A 60 -10.51 15.15 -2.75
N GLU A 61 -9.84 14.34 -1.93
CA GLU A 61 -9.24 13.07 -2.37
C GLU A 61 -10.32 12.08 -2.85
N LYS A 62 -11.46 12.00 -2.15
CA LYS A 62 -12.60 11.15 -2.57
C LYS A 62 -13.20 11.62 -3.89
N GLU A 63 -13.45 12.91 -4.03
CA GLU A 63 -13.98 13.50 -5.25
C GLU A 63 -13.02 13.28 -6.43
N PHE A 64 -11.72 13.47 -6.20
CA PHE A 64 -10.69 13.19 -7.19
C PHE A 64 -10.64 11.71 -7.57
N PHE A 65 -10.69 10.79 -6.61
CA PHE A 65 -10.75 9.35 -6.84
C PHE A 65 -11.94 8.98 -7.75
N VAL A 66 -13.13 9.44 -7.39
CA VAL A 66 -14.34 9.19 -8.17
C VAL A 66 -14.21 9.78 -9.57
N LYS A 67 -13.69 11.00 -9.70
CA LYS A 67 -13.46 11.63 -11.02
C LYS A 67 -12.52 10.80 -11.88
N CYS A 68 -11.39 10.33 -11.33
CA CYS A 68 -10.41 9.55 -12.08
C CYS A 68 -10.96 8.21 -12.55
N ILE A 69 -11.79 7.53 -11.73
CA ILE A 69 -12.42 6.26 -12.09
C ILE A 69 -13.34 6.40 -13.33
N PHE A 70 -13.90 7.61 -13.57
CA PHE A 70 -14.85 7.83 -14.66
C PHE A 70 -14.35 8.72 -15.80
N SER A 71 -13.20 9.39 -15.66
CA SER A 71 -12.74 10.37 -16.65
C SER A 71 -11.92 9.81 -17.81
N VAL A 72 -11.61 8.51 -17.83
CA VAL A 72 -10.73 7.92 -18.84
C VAL A 72 -11.48 6.92 -19.70
N SER A 73 -11.47 7.14 -21.02
CA SER A 73 -11.93 6.14 -22.00
C SER A 73 -11.01 4.91 -21.96
N THR A 74 -11.59 3.72 -21.97
CA THR A 74 -10.90 2.44 -21.84
C THR A 74 -10.05 2.05 -23.05
N GLU A 75 -10.08 2.78 -24.15
CA GLU A 75 -9.44 2.39 -25.41
C GLU A 75 -7.91 2.32 -25.40
N ASN A 76 -7.25 3.07 -24.50
CA ASN A 76 -5.79 2.99 -24.26
C ASN A 76 -5.44 2.82 -22.77
N GLY A 77 -6.33 2.21 -22.00
CA GLY A 77 -6.25 2.12 -20.57
C GLY A 77 -5.35 1.00 -20.07
N PHE A 78 -5.08 1.05 -18.78
CA PHE A 78 -4.44 -0.03 -18.04
C PHE A 78 -5.31 -1.29 -18.14
N LYS A 79 -4.72 -2.41 -18.56
CA LYS A 79 -5.37 -3.72 -18.57
C LYS A 79 -4.89 -4.55 -17.39
N PHE A 80 -5.84 -5.10 -16.66
CA PHE A 80 -5.56 -5.96 -15.51
C PHE A 80 -5.73 -7.41 -15.93
N GLU A 81 -4.62 -8.09 -16.20
CA GLU A 81 -4.63 -9.51 -16.61
C GLU A 81 -4.55 -10.40 -15.38
N ARG A 82 -5.61 -11.19 -15.16
CA ARG A 82 -5.66 -12.31 -14.21
C ARG A 82 -6.27 -13.53 -14.89
N GLU A 83 -5.98 -14.71 -14.36
CA GLU A 83 -6.61 -15.97 -14.80
C GLU A 83 -8.14 -15.93 -14.58
N GLU A 84 -8.57 -15.37 -13.44
CA GLU A 84 -9.98 -15.17 -13.10
C GLU A 84 -10.36 -13.70 -13.38
N ARG A 85 -11.07 -13.47 -14.48
CA ARG A 85 -11.50 -12.13 -14.93
C ARG A 85 -12.74 -11.63 -14.17
N VAL A 86 -12.66 -11.56 -12.85
CA VAL A 86 -13.79 -11.09 -12.03
C VAL A 86 -13.61 -9.62 -11.68
N PHE A 87 -14.58 -8.79 -12.06
CA PHE A 87 -14.62 -7.33 -11.88
C PHE A 87 -13.44 -6.57 -12.53
N ASP A 88 -12.87 -7.09 -13.62
CA ASP A 88 -11.74 -6.47 -14.33
C ASP A 88 -12.00 -5.00 -14.66
N SER A 89 -13.21 -4.65 -15.12
CA SER A 89 -13.59 -3.27 -15.42
C SER A 89 -13.42 -2.30 -14.24
N PHE A 90 -13.68 -2.76 -13.01
CA PHE A 90 -13.43 -1.96 -11.82
C PHE A 90 -11.92 -1.80 -11.54
N TYR A 91 -11.16 -2.89 -11.65
CA TYR A 91 -9.71 -2.85 -11.40
C TYR A 91 -8.94 -2.10 -12.49
N GLU A 92 -9.40 -2.13 -13.73
CA GLU A 92 -8.84 -1.30 -14.81
C GLU A 92 -9.02 0.19 -14.51
N LYS A 93 -10.21 0.60 -14.07
CA LYS A 93 -10.49 1.97 -13.63
C LYS A 93 -9.65 2.36 -12.41
N LEU A 94 -9.49 1.44 -11.45
CA LEU A 94 -8.62 1.63 -10.30
C LEU A 94 -7.16 1.79 -10.73
N GLY A 95 -6.69 1.00 -11.69
CA GLY A 95 -5.36 1.12 -12.27
C GLY A 95 -5.12 2.48 -12.93
N GLN A 96 -6.10 3.02 -13.65
CA GLN A 96 -6.02 4.37 -14.21
C GLN A 96 -5.86 5.44 -13.10
N TYR A 97 -6.66 5.36 -12.05
CA TYR A 97 -6.49 6.24 -10.89
C TYR A 97 -5.09 6.15 -10.30
N VAL A 98 -4.59 4.92 -10.06
CA VAL A 98 -3.24 4.70 -9.53
C VAL A 98 -2.18 5.30 -10.46
N LYS A 99 -2.31 5.11 -11.77
CA LYS A 99 -1.40 5.65 -12.79
C LYS A 99 -1.35 7.18 -12.77
N ILE A 100 -2.52 7.82 -12.70
CA ILE A 100 -2.63 9.29 -12.64
C ILE A 100 -1.94 9.82 -11.38
N ILE A 101 -2.26 9.27 -10.21
CA ILE A 101 -1.66 9.72 -8.95
C ILE A 101 -0.16 9.45 -8.93
N LEU A 102 0.27 8.27 -9.39
CA LEU A 102 1.69 7.93 -9.44
C LEU A 102 2.45 8.96 -10.27
N LYS A 103 1.99 9.25 -11.50
CA LYS A 103 2.61 10.26 -12.37
C LYS A 103 2.64 11.67 -11.76
N GLN A 104 1.59 12.05 -11.02
CA GLN A 104 1.53 13.36 -10.36
C GLN A 104 2.42 13.49 -9.14
N LYS A 105 2.69 12.38 -8.44
CA LYS A 105 3.37 12.37 -7.14
C LYS A 105 4.80 11.87 -7.18
N LEU A 106 5.24 11.27 -8.29
CA LEU A 106 6.63 10.84 -8.45
C LEU A 106 7.57 12.05 -8.38
N ILE A 107 8.60 11.92 -7.53
CA ILE A 107 9.63 12.95 -7.33
C ILE A 107 10.73 12.90 -8.40
N VAL A 108 10.83 11.76 -9.09
CA VAL A 108 11.80 11.52 -10.17
C VAL A 108 11.06 10.94 -11.36
N ALA A 109 11.40 11.39 -12.55
CA ALA A 109 10.87 10.80 -13.78
C ALA A 109 11.43 9.38 -13.97
N ILE A 110 10.54 8.43 -14.23
CA ILE A 110 10.87 7.03 -14.51
C ILE A 110 10.22 6.62 -15.84
N GLU A 111 10.72 5.55 -16.44
CA GLU A 111 10.20 5.04 -17.70
C GLU A 111 8.72 4.58 -17.59
N GLU A 112 7.95 4.79 -18.65
CA GLU A 112 6.53 4.41 -18.69
C GLU A 112 6.31 2.93 -18.38
N ARG A 113 7.19 2.04 -18.85
CA ARG A 113 7.13 0.60 -18.53
C ARG A 113 7.25 0.32 -17.03
N MET A 114 8.05 1.11 -16.33
CA MET A 114 8.20 0.98 -14.87
C MET A 114 6.94 1.50 -14.17
N ILE A 115 6.34 2.59 -14.66
CA ILE A 115 5.05 3.09 -14.17
C ILE A 115 3.99 2.01 -14.29
N ASP A 116 3.82 1.40 -15.46
CA ASP A 116 2.83 0.34 -15.70
C ASP A 116 3.06 -0.87 -14.81
N SER A 117 4.31 -1.27 -14.60
CA SER A 117 4.68 -2.34 -13.68
C SER A 117 4.29 -2.01 -12.23
N LEU A 118 4.56 -0.79 -11.76
CA LEU A 118 4.19 -0.34 -10.42
C LEU A 118 2.69 -0.26 -10.25
N VAL A 119 1.96 0.25 -11.25
CA VAL A 119 0.48 0.28 -11.23
C VAL A 119 -0.07 -1.12 -11.06
N LYS A 120 0.40 -2.09 -11.85
CA LYS A 120 -0.02 -3.51 -11.75
C LYS A 120 0.21 -4.06 -10.35
N GLN A 121 1.39 -3.84 -9.79
CA GLN A 121 1.74 -4.30 -8.44
C GLN A 121 0.87 -3.65 -7.36
N ILE A 122 0.62 -2.33 -7.44
CA ILE A 122 -0.22 -1.61 -6.47
C ILE A 122 -1.66 -2.13 -6.55
N VAL A 123 -2.23 -2.27 -7.75
CA VAL A 123 -3.60 -2.81 -7.94
C VAL A 123 -3.70 -4.22 -7.38
N GLN A 124 -2.70 -5.08 -7.61
CA GLN A 124 -2.67 -6.44 -7.03
C GLN A 124 -2.68 -6.42 -5.50
N ARG A 125 -1.96 -5.48 -4.87
CA ARG A 125 -1.89 -5.34 -3.42
C ARG A 125 -3.20 -4.87 -2.79
N VAL A 126 -3.95 -4.00 -3.47
CA VAL A 126 -5.24 -3.51 -2.96
C VAL A 126 -6.43 -4.32 -3.46
N PHE A 127 -6.22 -5.36 -4.26
CA PHE A 127 -7.26 -6.16 -4.91
C PHE A 127 -8.35 -6.65 -3.94
N TRP A 128 -7.96 -7.20 -2.80
CA TRP A 128 -8.88 -7.79 -1.84
C TRP A 128 -9.75 -6.77 -1.09
N ILE A 129 -9.39 -5.50 -1.12
CA ILE A 129 -10.13 -4.45 -0.41
C ILE A 129 -11.55 -4.29 -0.98
N PRO A 130 -11.74 -4.03 -2.30
CA PRO A 130 -13.07 -3.89 -2.87
C PRO A 130 -13.75 -5.24 -3.19
N PHE A 131 -12.99 -6.32 -3.35
CA PHE A 131 -13.50 -7.59 -3.85
C PHE A 131 -14.71 -8.12 -3.08
N ARG A 132 -14.63 -8.15 -1.75
CA ARG A 132 -15.75 -8.61 -0.91
C ARG A 132 -16.96 -7.67 -0.95
N CYS A 133 -16.72 -6.36 -1.09
CA CYS A 133 -17.80 -5.38 -1.21
C CYS A 133 -18.51 -5.49 -2.56
N LEU A 134 -17.76 -5.75 -3.64
CA LEU A 134 -18.32 -5.99 -4.98
C LEU A 134 -19.21 -7.23 -5.01
N ILE A 135 -18.75 -8.34 -4.41
CA ILE A 135 -19.55 -9.56 -4.28
C ILE A 135 -20.81 -9.30 -3.46
N ALA A 136 -20.70 -8.65 -2.31
CA ALA A 136 -21.83 -8.35 -1.43
C ALA A 136 -22.86 -7.47 -2.12
N ASP A 137 -22.42 -6.45 -2.84
CA ASP A 137 -23.30 -5.55 -3.60
C ASP A 137 -24.01 -6.27 -4.74
N MET A 138 -23.30 -7.13 -5.47
CA MET A 138 -23.89 -7.94 -6.52
C MET A 138 -24.98 -8.88 -5.98
N HIS A 139 -24.74 -9.54 -4.85
CA HIS A 139 -25.75 -10.41 -4.21
C HIS A 139 -26.97 -9.61 -3.76
N GLU A 140 -26.77 -8.45 -3.13
CA GLU A 140 -27.89 -7.58 -2.72
C GLU A 140 -28.72 -7.12 -3.92
N LYS A 141 -28.08 -6.71 -5.02
CA LYS A 141 -28.76 -6.34 -6.26
C LYS A 141 -29.55 -7.51 -6.87
N LYS A 142 -29.03 -8.73 -6.74
CA LYS A 142 -29.72 -9.95 -7.17
C LYS A 142 -30.95 -10.21 -6.28
N ASP A 143 -30.79 -10.16 -4.97
CA ASP A 143 -31.87 -10.41 -4.01
C ASP A 143 -32.99 -9.39 -4.14
N ASP A 144 -32.64 -8.14 -4.48
CA ASP A 144 -33.58 -7.05 -4.77
C ASP A 144 -34.25 -7.16 -6.17
N GLY A 145 -33.93 -8.20 -6.96
CA GLY A 145 -34.47 -8.40 -8.30
C GLY A 145 -34.01 -7.35 -9.32
N GLN A 146 -32.89 -6.69 -9.09
CA GLN A 146 -32.35 -5.65 -9.99
C GLN A 146 -31.47 -6.22 -11.11
N LEU A 147 -31.08 -7.49 -11.01
CA LEU A 147 -30.27 -8.16 -12.03
C LEU A 147 -31.16 -9.00 -12.94
N ASN A 148 -30.89 -8.88 -14.24
CA ASN A 148 -31.55 -9.70 -15.27
C ASN A 148 -30.55 -10.75 -15.76
N GLY A 149 -31.02 -12.00 -15.85
CA GLY A 149 -30.26 -13.13 -16.37
C GLY A 149 -30.94 -14.44 -16.04
N HIS A 150 -30.68 -15.44 -16.86
CA HIS A 150 -31.14 -16.82 -16.66
C HIS A 150 -30.02 -17.72 -16.12
N SER A 151 -28.81 -17.15 -16.00
CA SER A 151 -27.62 -17.81 -15.47
C SER A 151 -26.80 -16.84 -14.64
N SER A 152 -25.95 -17.38 -13.75
CA SER A 152 -25.03 -16.55 -12.93
C SER A 152 -24.06 -15.72 -13.78
N ALA A 153 -23.70 -16.17 -14.96
CA ALA A 153 -22.86 -15.43 -15.90
C ALA A 153 -23.59 -14.20 -16.46
N GLU A 154 -24.85 -14.38 -16.89
CA GLU A 154 -25.67 -13.28 -17.40
C GLU A 154 -26.00 -12.26 -16.32
N GLU A 155 -26.32 -12.71 -15.09
CA GLU A 155 -26.50 -11.81 -13.92
C GLU A 155 -25.23 -11.02 -13.61
N TYR A 156 -24.06 -11.65 -13.72
CA TYR A 156 -22.78 -10.98 -13.55
C TYR A 156 -22.53 -9.91 -14.62
N ASP A 157 -22.76 -10.23 -15.90
CA ASP A 157 -22.59 -9.29 -17.00
C ASP A 157 -23.57 -8.12 -16.88
N ASP A 158 -24.80 -8.37 -16.45
CA ASP A 158 -25.80 -7.36 -16.17
C ASP A 158 -25.38 -6.45 -15.00
N TYR A 159 -24.84 -7.02 -13.92
CA TYR A 159 -24.28 -6.26 -12.81
C TYR A 159 -23.13 -5.35 -13.26
N VAL A 160 -22.16 -5.89 -14.00
CA VAL A 160 -21.03 -5.10 -14.49
C VAL A 160 -21.50 -3.93 -15.35
N SER A 161 -22.37 -4.20 -16.33
CA SER A 161 -22.83 -3.18 -17.26
C SER A 161 -23.69 -2.09 -16.61
N LYS A 162 -24.62 -2.47 -15.73
CA LYS A 162 -25.56 -1.54 -15.12
C LYS A 162 -25.01 -0.80 -13.91
N HIS A 163 -24.19 -1.47 -13.09
CA HIS A 163 -23.78 -0.94 -11.79
C HIS A 163 -22.31 -0.52 -11.76
N LEU A 164 -21.38 -1.25 -12.38
CA LEU A 164 -19.96 -0.89 -12.32
C LEU A 164 -19.52 0.06 -13.45
N LEU A 165 -20.07 -0.08 -14.65
CA LEU A 165 -19.77 0.80 -15.78
C LEU A 165 -20.61 2.07 -15.76
N ASN A 166 -21.73 2.06 -15.10
CA ASN A 166 -22.58 3.24 -14.91
C ASN A 166 -22.01 4.16 -13.84
N GLU A 167 -21.71 5.41 -14.20
CA GLU A 167 -21.10 6.36 -13.28
C GLU A 167 -21.94 6.62 -12.03
N ARG A 168 -23.25 6.81 -12.18
CA ARG A 168 -24.15 7.10 -11.07
C ARG A 168 -24.19 5.92 -10.08
N GLU A 169 -24.39 4.72 -10.58
CA GLU A 169 -24.50 3.52 -9.76
C GLU A 169 -23.18 3.21 -9.03
N CYS A 170 -22.06 3.31 -9.74
CA CYS A 170 -20.76 3.11 -9.11
C CYS A 170 -20.43 4.20 -8.08
N ARG A 171 -20.88 5.45 -8.27
CA ARG A 171 -20.79 6.47 -7.23
C ARG A 171 -21.58 6.11 -5.98
N GLU A 172 -22.79 5.57 -6.13
CA GLU A 172 -23.59 5.10 -4.99
C GLU A 172 -22.92 3.90 -4.30
N PHE A 173 -22.36 2.96 -5.06
CA PHE A 173 -21.53 1.88 -4.52
C PHE A 173 -20.37 2.40 -3.67
N LEU A 174 -19.57 3.34 -4.19
CA LEU A 174 -18.44 3.93 -3.46
C LEU A 174 -18.87 4.70 -2.20
N LYS A 175 -20.05 5.33 -2.20
CA LYS A 175 -20.62 5.99 -1.02
C LYS A 175 -21.11 4.97 0.00
N LYS A 176 -21.84 3.95 -0.42
CA LYS A 176 -22.34 2.85 0.42
C LYS A 176 -21.19 2.17 1.15
N TYR A 177 -20.12 1.86 0.44
CA TYR A 177 -18.91 1.25 1.00
C TYR A 177 -17.82 2.29 1.28
N SER A 178 -18.17 3.36 2.01
CA SER A 178 -17.28 4.50 2.25
C SER A 178 -15.98 4.13 2.97
N VAL A 179 -16.01 3.16 3.89
CA VAL A 179 -14.81 2.67 4.60
C VAL A 179 -13.87 1.95 3.64
N MET A 180 -14.41 1.13 2.74
CA MET A 180 -13.65 0.48 1.67
C MET A 180 -13.02 1.51 0.74
N THR A 181 -13.78 2.53 0.33
CA THR A 181 -13.30 3.63 -0.52
C THR A 181 -12.16 4.40 0.16
N ASP A 182 -12.29 4.73 1.45
CA ASP A 182 -11.24 5.40 2.22
C ASP A 182 -9.98 4.52 2.33
N LEU A 183 -10.16 3.22 2.52
CA LEU A 183 -9.06 2.28 2.61
C LEU A 183 -8.31 2.13 1.28
N LEU A 184 -9.03 2.08 0.15
CA LEU A 184 -8.42 2.06 -1.19
C LEU A 184 -7.56 3.30 -1.45
N ILE A 185 -8.11 4.49 -1.22
CA ILE A 185 -7.41 5.75 -1.43
C ILE A 185 -6.18 5.82 -0.54
N ARG A 186 -6.32 5.48 0.74
CA ARG A 186 -5.23 5.50 1.71
C ARG A 186 -4.11 4.53 1.35
N LYS A 187 -4.44 3.26 1.06
CA LYS A 187 -3.45 2.24 0.71
C LYS A 187 -2.73 2.59 -0.58
N THR A 188 -3.43 3.08 -1.60
CA THR A 188 -2.81 3.57 -2.83
C THR A 188 -1.81 4.69 -2.55
N ARG A 189 -2.20 5.68 -1.74
CA ARG A 189 -1.33 6.78 -1.33
C ARG A 189 -0.10 6.28 -0.59
N ASP A 190 -0.26 5.34 0.35
CA ASP A 190 0.84 4.80 1.14
C ASP A 190 1.87 4.08 0.25
N TYR A 191 1.44 3.28 -0.74
CA TYR A 191 2.34 2.65 -1.70
C TYR A 191 3.07 3.67 -2.59
N ILE A 192 2.39 4.71 -3.04
CA ILE A 192 3.03 5.76 -3.85
C ILE A 192 4.06 6.54 -3.03
N HIS A 193 3.77 6.84 -1.78
CA HIS A 193 4.74 7.44 -0.86
C HIS A 193 5.95 6.53 -0.66
N TYR A 194 5.73 5.23 -0.54
CA TYR A 194 6.81 4.27 -0.37
C TYR A 194 7.68 4.16 -1.62
N VAL A 195 7.11 4.18 -2.82
CA VAL A 195 7.88 4.25 -4.08
C VAL A 195 8.78 5.49 -4.09
N ASN A 196 8.25 6.65 -3.73
CA ASN A 196 9.03 7.88 -3.65
C ASN A 196 10.16 7.80 -2.62
N GLU A 197 9.91 7.20 -1.46
CA GLU A 197 10.93 6.97 -0.43
C GLU A 197 12.08 6.12 -0.99
N ILE A 198 11.76 5.02 -1.68
CA ILE A 198 12.76 4.14 -2.31
C ILE A 198 13.60 4.90 -3.34
N LEU A 199 12.93 5.63 -4.24
CA LEU A 199 13.63 6.43 -5.26
C LEU A 199 14.53 7.50 -4.63
N GLN A 200 14.01 8.21 -3.63
CA GLN A 200 14.77 9.24 -2.93
C GLN A 200 16.01 8.66 -2.25
N CYS A 201 15.85 7.59 -1.48
CA CYS A 201 16.97 6.93 -0.82
C CYS A 201 18.00 6.42 -1.82
N PHE A 202 17.54 5.77 -2.91
CA PHE A 202 18.44 5.26 -3.93
C PHE A 202 19.28 6.37 -4.58
N TYR A 203 18.65 7.49 -4.97
CA TYR A 203 19.39 8.58 -5.61
C TYR A 203 20.30 9.35 -4.64
N GLN A 204 19.92 9.43 -3.37
CA GLN A 204 20.78 10.02 -2.32
C GLN A 204 22.01 9.17 -2.04
N ASP A 205 21.88 7.85 -2.04
CA ASP A 205 22.93 6.90 -1.68
C ASP A 205 23.65 6.31 -2.91
N ARG A 206 23.31 6.77 -4.13
CA ARG A 206 23.79 6.22 -5.41
C ARG A 206 25.30 6.00 -5.46
N GLU A 207 26.09 6.98 -5.04
CA GLU A 207 27.54 6.91 -5.06
C GLU A 207 28.06 5.89 -4.04
N ALA A 208 27.47 5.85 -2.85
CA ALA A 208 27.84 4.89 -1.81
C ALA A 208 27.50 3.46 -2.25
N ILE A 209 26.32 3.24 -2.85
CA ILE A 209 25.89 1.95 -3.39
C ILE A 209 26.86 1.49 -4.50
N SER A 210 27.18 2.36 -5.46
CA SER A 210 28.11 2.08 -6.55
C SER A 210 29.48 1.63 -6.02
N LYS A 211 30.01 2.33 -5.04
CA LYS A 211 31.29 2.04 -4.42
C LYS A 211 31.28 0.72 -3.63
N GLU A 212 30.27 0.53 -2.80
CA GLU A 212 30.17 -0.64 -1.91
C GLU A 212 29.97 -1.95 -2.70
N PHE A 213 29.13 -1.90 -3.72
CA PHE A 213 28.80 -3.07 -4.52
C PHE A 213 29.64 -3.17 -5.81
N HIS A 214 30.62 -2.29 -6.01
CA HIS A 214 31.48 -2.25 -7.21
C HIS A 214 30.71 -2.17 -8.52
N ILE A 215 29.60 -1.38 -8.54
CA ILE A 215 28.75 -1.18 -9.70
C ILE A 215 29.19 0.07 -10.45
N GLU A 216 29.38 -0.01 -11.75
CA GLU A 216 29.74 1.15 -12.57
C GLU A 216 28.59 2.20 -12.59
N GLN A 217 28.95 3.50 -12.59
CA GLN A 217 27.97 4.58 -12.54
C GLN A 217 26.97 4.59 -13.72
N ASN A 218 27.40 4.16 -14.90
CA ASN A 218 26.56 4.03 -16.09
C ASN A 218 25.57 2.84 -16.02
N ALA A 219 25.80 1.90 -15.09
CA ALA A 219 24.96 0.73 -14.82
C ALA A 219 23.94 0.97 -13.69
N MET A 220 24.03 2.11 -13.00
CA MET A 220 23.22 2.44 -11.81
C MET A 220 21.78 2.92 -12.10
N ASP A 221 21.33 2.91 -13.34
CA ASP A 221 19.95 3.31 -13.64
C ASP A 221 18.96 2.21 -13.22
N ILE A 222 17.90 2.59 -12.53
CA ILE A 222 16.85 1.66 -12.11
C ILE A 222 16.05 1.24 -13.36
N THR A 223 15.94 -0.06 -13.60
CA THR A 223 15.14 -0.63 -14.69
C THR A 223 13.83 -1.25 -14.20
N LYS A 224 13.80 -1.68 -12.93
CA LYS A 224 12.61 -2.30 -12.34
C LYS A 224 12.59 -2.14 -10.83
N ILE A 225 11.39 -1.89 -10.28
CA ILE A 225 11.08 -1.94 -8.86
C ILE A 225 10.05 -3.04 -8.67
N SER A 226 10.35 -4.05 -7.83
CA SER A 226 9.46 -5.17 -7.56
C SER A 226 9.18 -5.26 -6.07
N PHE A 227 7.90 -5.17 -5.71
CA PHE A 227 7.44 -5.41 -4.35
C PHE A 227 7.55 -6.91 -4.05
N ASN A 228 8.33 -7.28 -3.05
CA ASN A 228 8.40 -8.67 -2.63
C ASN A 228 7.03 -9.13 -2.09
N GLN A 229 6.70 -10.40 -2.24
CA GLN A 229 5.43 -10.96 -1.75
C GLN A 229 5.43 -11.17 -0.23
N ASP A 230 6.53 -10.86 0.41
CA ASP A 230 6.71 -10.98 1.85
C ASP A 230 5.76 -10.06 2.65
N GLU A 231 5.80 -10.24 3.95
CA GLU A 231 4.97 -9.56 4.92
C GLU A 231 5.03 -8.02 4.80
N GLU A 232 3.86 -7.42 4.65
CA GLU A 232 3.72 -5.97 4.59
C GLU A 232 3.78 -5.39 6.01
N HIS A 233 4.71 -4.48 6.23
CA HIS A 233 4.75 -3.69 7.46
C HIS A 233 3.96 -2.39 7.29
N PHE A 234 3.29 -1.96 8.35
CA PHE A 234 2.55 -0.69 8.33
C PHE A 234 3.50 0.52 8.24
N PRO A 235 3.23 1.53 7.41
CA PRO A 235 2.14 1.71 6.43
C PRO A 235 2.58 1.32 4.99
N GLY A 236 2.30 0.08 4.57
CA GLY A 236 2.54 -0.34 3.19
C GLY A 236 4.01 -0.60 2.82
N ARG A 237 4.88 -0.73 3.83
CA ARG A 237 6.32 -0.96 3.64
C ARG A 237 6.64 -2.44 3.61
N MET A 238 7.55 -2.83 2.74
CA MET A 238 8.00 -4.20 2.56
C MET A 238 9.41 -4.23 2.00
N VAL A 239 10.05 -5.37 1.96
CA VAL A 239 11.30 -5.53 1.21
C VAL A 239 11.01 -5.34 -0.28
N VAL A 240 11.82 -4.53 -0.95
CA VAL A 240 11.68 -4.23 -2.37
C VAL A 240 12.96 -4.58 -3.09
N GLN A 241 12.80 -5.29 -4.21
CA GLN A 241 13.87 -5.58 -5.13
C GLN A 241 13.97 -4.47 -6.17
N VAL A 242 15.16 -3.90 -6.30
CA VAL A 242 15.49 -2.88 -7.30
C VAL A 242 16.49 -3.50 -8.28
N SER A 243 16.10 -3.61 -9.54
CA SER A 243 16.97 -4.10 -10.62
C SER A 243 17.61 -2.92 -11.32
N LEU A 244 18.90 -3.02 -11.59
CA LEU A 244 19.69 -1.99 -12.23
C LEU A 244 19.98 -2.35 -13.70
N LYS A 245 20.40 -1.36 -14.46
CA LYS A 245 20.69 -1.47 -15.90
C LYS A 245 21.85 -2.43 -16.19
N GLY A 246 22.80 -2.54 -15.28
CA GLY A 246 23.91 -3.49 -15.38
C GLY A 246 23.54 -4.95 -15.13
N GLY A 247 22.29 -5.21 -14.70
CA GLY A 247 21.79 -6.54 -14.36
C GLY A 247 21.86 -6.86 -12.87
N GLU A 248 22.48 -6.00 -12.07
CA GLU A 248 22.57 -6.16 -10.62
C GLU A 248 21.19 -5.96 -9.97
N ILE A 249 21.01 -6.68 -8.86
CA ILE A 249 19.80 -6.61 -8.04
C ILE A 249 20.21 -6.23 -6.64
N ILE A 250 19.58 -5.14 -6.16
CA ILE A 250 19.73 -4.69 -4.77
C ILE A 250 18.38 -4.74 -4.05
N TYR A 251 18.43 -4.91 -2.74
CA TYR A 251 17.21 -4.99 -1.92
C TYR A 251 17.13 -3.77 -1.00
N TYR A 252 16.02 -3.05 -1.13
CA TYR A 252 15.65 -2.00 -0.19
C TYR A 252 14.88 -2.60 0.98
N LYS A 253 15.39 -2.45 2.20
CA LYS A 253 14.74 -2.90 3.44
C LYS A 253 14.24 -1.68 4.22
N PRO A 254 12.95 -1.63 4.58
CA PRO A 254 12.35 -0.45 5.22
C PRO A 254 12.72 -0.30 6.70
N HIS A 255 13.53 -1.21 7.24
CA HIS A 255 13.97 -1.21 8.63
C HIS A 255 15.42 -0.75 8.77
N SER A 256 15.72 -0.13 9.90
CA SER A 256 17.11 0.14 10.28
C SER A 256 17.86 -1.19 10.42
N LEU A 257 18.99 -1.30 9.74
CA LEU A 257 19.90 -2.44 9.87
C LEU A 257 20.89 -2.26 11.04
N LEU A 258 20.74 -1.21 11.85
CA LEU A 258 21.65 -0.91 12.96
C LEU A 258 21.79 -2.08 13.93
N LEU A 259 20.71 -2.77 14.24
CA LEU A 259 20.74 -3.94 15.12
C LEU A 259 21.52 -5.11 14.48
N ALA A 260 21.30 -5.35 13.17
CA ALA A 260 22.04 -6.35 12.43
C ALA A 260 23.54 -6.03 12.35
N GLU A 261 23.88 -4.74 12.14
CA GLU A 261 25.25 -4.26 12.15
C GLU A 261 25.92 -4.46 13.54
N GLN A 262 25.22 -4.16 14.62
CA GLN A 262 25.74 -4.37 15.97
C GLN A 262 25.91 -5.87 16.26
N TYR A 263 24.95 -6.70 15.86
CA TYR A 263 25.08 -8.14 15.99
C TYR A 263 26.29 -8.68 15.24
N GLN A 264 26.51 -8.23 13.99
CA GLN A 264 27.65 -8.63 13.19
C GLN A 264 29.00 -8.20 13.80
N LYS A 265 29.05 -7.04 14.46
CA LYS A 265 30.24 -6.60 15.22
C LYS A 265 30.53 -7.53 16.40
N ILE A 266 29.49 -7.94 17.14
CA ILE A 266 29.63 -8.89 18.26
C ILE A 266 30.06 -10.26 17.74
N GLU A 267 29.45 -10.73 16.66
CA GLU A 267 29.78 -12.01 16.02
C GLU A 267 31.24 -12.00 15.55
N ASN A 268 31.68 -10.98 14.82
CA ASN A 268 33.06 -10.82 14.40
C ASN A 268 34.05 -10.82 15.56
N TRP A 269 33.73 -10.11 16.65
CA TRP A 269 34.55 -10.11 17.86
C TRP A 269 34.64 -11.49 18.49
N LEU A 270 33.55 -12.26 18.57
CA LEU A 270 33.54 -13.64 19.07
C LEU A 270 34.44 -14.56 18.22
N TRP A 271 34.32 -14.51 16.88
CA TRP A 271 35.15 -15.28 15.96
C TRP A 271 36.65 -15.00 16.18
N GLU A 272 37.02 -13.71 16.35
CA GLU A 272 38.39 -13.30 16.64
C GLU A 272 38.89 -13.86 17.99
N GLN A 273 38.06 -13.81 19.04
CA GLN A 273 38.43 -14.35 20.36
C GLN A 273 38.56 -15.88 20.34
N MET A 274 37.80 -16.56 19.50
CA MET A 274 37.83 -18.02 19.37
C MET A 274 38.92 -18.52 18.42
N GLY A 275 39.63 -17.62 17.74
CA GLY A 275 40.67 -17.98 16.74
C GLY A 275 40.10 -18.70 15.52
N LEU A 276 38.82 -18.47 15.20
CA LEU A 276 38.15 -19.10 14.07
C LEU A 276 38.13 -18.16 12.85
N GLU A 277 38.24 -18.71 11.65
CA GLU A 277 38.11 -17.92 10.42
C GLU A 277 36.67 -17.45 10.20
N LYS A 278 36.51 -16.20 9.76
CA LYS A 278 35.20 -15.64 9.43
C LYS A 278 34.49 -16.47 8.37
N SER A 279 33.31 -16.98 8.68
CA SER A 279 32.40 -17.49 7.66
C SER A 279 32.04 -16.33 6.73
N ARG A 280 32.43 -16.41 5.45
CA ARG A 280 31.98 -15.49 4.40
C ARG A 280 30.52 -15.87 4.06
N HIS A 281 29.58 -15.09 4.55
CA HIS A 281 28.19 -15.12 4.09
C HIS A 281 27.90 -13.94 3.19
#